data_beadca1a737a13d262e0488ccb76a3e4
#
_entry.id   beadca1a737a13d262e0488ccb76a3e4
#
_cell.length_a   1.000
_cell.length_b   1.000
_cell.length_c   1.000
_cell.angle_alpha   90.00
_cell.angle_beta   90.00
_cell.angle_gamma   90.00
#
_symmetry.space_group_name_H-M   'P 1'
#
loop_
_entity.id
_entity.type
_entity.pdbx_description
1 polymer ?
#
loop_
_entity_poly.entity_id
_entity_poly.type
_entity_poly.pdbx_seq_one_letter_code
_entity_poly.pdbx_strand_id
1 'polypeptide(L)'
;VNILFAHAGGDAWTVDYAFPAPVRAVAFRHKRIARDQWRAVDPPGAAITGRFVTAAQPFTRLRIQMTTSTVQPDKEYRPFYRYADRGLLAYTGQLGVVRASCDTGDCPGGEGLSLGADYEGALTLLAGAGERVVVFGKSPAAEASVALTNDGTYAYFGTLAPVETASFVGVLDGGMPDWMRSRVSSDLPRLFDLYAARFGALDAPKPTVFLTFAARDHGVSLGGGVLRPHLVTLDLELEGARLDDTTRTRLDIDRLVAHEAAHFWNADQHVRGGDPGGGWLDEGGADALAARVLHATGVLDDAAYRATLSEAASECALWLSGGEPLTAATRPGHARALYVCGSTLSLVAEGAVRRPDPGADLFTFWRAVFDEGKPRYDEGTFLQVLGRLGGAPATVVAVRRLVHERQEDPARALRDALRLTGVETKAVAKGPLPEDYEEHASIPEMDALLPRACAHALAYDGDVEVRPSVAAEGACPGLARGDVIDTVAGEPVGRRGATSLQRGYASCREHRTVDVTTAKGAHVTMPCELQVKAAPSYFELVRASP
;
A
#
# COMPACT_ATOMS: atom_id res chain seq x y z
N VAL A 1 -19.45 25.33 1.01
CA VAL A 1 -18.52 26.05 1.90
C VAL A 1 -17.30 26.51 1.11
N ASN A 2 -16.79 27.73 1.38
CA ASN A 2 -15.49 28.15 0.87
C ASN A 2 -14.46 28.04 2.00
N ILE A 3 -13.34 27.42 1.72
CA ILE A 3 -12.27 27.22 2.69
C ILE A 3 -11.01 27.88 2.15
N LEU A 4 -10.36 28.71 2.96
CA LEU A 4 -9.01 29.19 2.71
C LEU A 4 -8.06 28.49 3.68
N PHE A 5 -7.11 27.75 3.14
CA PHE A 5 -6.06 27.07 3.88
C PHE A 5 -4.72 27.73 3.58
N ALA A 6 -4.16 28.39 4.57
CA ALA A 6 -2.98 29.21 4.41
C ALA A 6 -1.83 28.76 5.31
N HIS A 7 -0.63 28.63 4.74
CA HIS A 7 0.61 28.40 5.48
C HIS A 7 1.10 29.74 6.05
N ALA A 8 1.12 29.86 7.37
CA ALA A 8 1.55 31.08 8.06
C ALA A 8 3.05 31.11 8.36
N GLY A 9 3.78 30.04 7.98
CA GLY A 9 5.22 29.86 8.21
C GLY A 9 5.53 28.91 9.35
N GLY A 10 6.62 28.15 9.20
CA GLY A 10 7.02 27.11 10.16
C GLY A 10 5.96 26.00 10.27
N ASP A 11 5.46 25.76 11.47
CA ASP A 11 4.39 24.77 11.73
C ASP A 11 3.00 25.41 11.88
N ALA A 12 2.87 26.69 11.59
CA ALA A 12 1.63 27.44 11.82
C ALA A 12 0.79 27.51 10.54
N TRP A 13 -0.49 27.18 10.69
CA TRP A 13 -1.48 27.25 9.62
C TRP A 13 -2.73 27.98 10.07
N THR A 14 -3.43 28.58 9.12
CA THR A 14 -4.78 29.11 9.33
C THR A 14 -5.75 28.47 8.36
N VAL A 15 -6.95 28.18 8.84
CA VAL A 15 -8.05 27.66 8.03
C VAL A 15 -9.27 28.56 8.27
N ASP A 16 -9.72 29.24 7.23
CA ASP A 16 -10.90 30.08 7.25
C ASP A 16 -12.03 29.38 6.49
N TYR A 17 -13.15 29.18 7.17
CA TYR A 17 -14.39 28.67 6.58
C TYR A 17 -15.41 29.78 6.40
N ALA A 18 -16.03 29.82 5.23
CA ALA A 18 -17.19 30.65 4.95
C ALA A 18 -18.38 29.76 4.58
N PHE A 19 -19.35 29.67 5.48
CA PHE A 19 -20.55 28.85 5.31
C PHE A 19 -21.65 29.65 4.57
N PRO A 20 -22.45 28.96 3.72
CA PRO A 20 -23.51 29.65 2.95
C PRO A 20 -24.68 30.13 3.81
N ALA A 21 -24.84 29.61 5.01
CA ALA A 21 -25.86 29.97 5.99
C ALA A 21 -25.32 29.87 7.42
N PRO A 22 -25.91 30.55 8.42
CA PRO A 22 -25.50 30.42 9.80
C PRO A 22 -25.64 29.00 10.32
N VAL A 23 -24.61 28.51 11.02
CA VAL A 23 -24.56 27.21 11.67
C VAL A 23 -24.13 27.33 13.13
N ARG A 24 -24.58 26.46 14.01
CA ARG A 24 -24.12 26.41 15.42
C ARG A 24 -23.06 25.32 15.64
N ALA A 25 -23.05 24.31 14.77
CA ALA A 25 -22.11 23.22 14.84
C ALA A 25 -21.72 22.72 13.46
N VAL A 26 -20.50 22.23 13.32
CA VAL A 26 -20.01 21.45 12.18
C VAL A 26 -19.14 20.31 12.70
N ALA A 27 -18.97 19.28 11.90
CA ALA A 27 -18.05 18.19 12.25
C ALA A 27 -17.02 18.00 11.14
N PHE A 28 -15.77 17.72 11.50
CA PHE A 28 -14.78 17.27 10.54
C PHE A 28 -15.13 15.87 10.03
N ARG A 29 -14.95 15.65 8.75
CA ARG A 29 -15.25 14.37 8.10
C ARG A 29 -14.35 13.25 8.65
N HIS A 30 -13.04 13.45 8.65
CA HIS A 30 -12.05 12.49 9.11
C HIS A 30 -11.93 12.50 10.64
N LYS A 31 -12.54 11.48 11.28
CA LYS A 31 -12.68 11.43 12.74
C LYS A 31 -11.42 11.02 13.50
N ARG A 32 -10.49 10.32 12.84
CA ARG A 32 -9.28 9.76 13.46
C ARG A 32 -8.09 10.70 13.46
N ILE A 33 -8.15 11.79 12.69
CA ILE A 33 -7.13 12.83 12.70
C ILE A 33 -7.19 13.57 14.02
N ALA A 34 -6.11 13.54 14.79
CA ALA A 34 -5.99 14.27 16.05
C ALA A 34 -6.02 15.78 15.83
N ARG A 35 -6.77 16.50 16.65
CA ARG A 35 -6.97 17.96 16.57
C ARG A 35 -6.68 18.69 17.88
N ASP A 36 -5.93 18.06 18.77
CA ASP A 36 -5.62 18.62 20.08
C ASP A 36 -4.84 19.92 20.02
N GLN A 37 -4.13 20.14 18.90
CA GLN A 37 -3.39 21.38 18.62
C GLN A 37 -4.14 22.34 17.69
N TRP A 38 -5.43 22.10 17.44
CA TRP A 38 -6.27 22.99 16.66
C TRP A 38 -7.07 23.88 17.59
N ARG A 39 -7.12 25.16 17.27
CA ARG A 39 -7.80 26.17 18.06
C ARG A 39 -8.74 27.01 17.20
N ALA A 40 -10.02 27.01 17.51
CA ALA A 40 -10.95 27.96 16.94
C ALA A 40 -10.66 29.37 17.54
N VAL A 41 -10.46 30.36 16.69
CA VAL A 41 -10.14 31.73 17.10
C VAL A 41 -11.23 32.72 16.70
N ASP A 42 -12.08 32.37 15.75
CA ASP A 42 -13.27 33.13 15.34
C ASP A 42 -14.37 32.14 14.94
N PRO A 43 -15.62 32.25 15.40
CA PRO A 43 -16.10 33.31 16.33
C PRO A 43 -15.59 33.10 17.78
N PRO A 44 -15.58 34.16 18.60
CA PRO A 44 -15.21 34.01 20.00
C PRO A 44 -16.10 32.98 20.71
N GLY A 45 -15.47 32.14 21.53
CA GLY A 45 -16.16 31.07 22.26
C GLY A 45 -16.49 29.81 21.43
N ALA A 46 -16.08 29.73 20.16
CA ALA A 46 -16.12 28.46 19.45
C ALA A 46 -15.11 27.48 20.04
N ALA A 47 -15.53 26.21 20.18
CA ALA A 47 -14.72 25.14 20.75
C ALA A 47 -14.60 23.96 19.78
N ILE A 48 -13.41 23.35 19.76
CA ILE A 48 -13.16 22.09 19.05
C ILE A 48 -13.08 20.97 20.08
N THR A 49 -13.97 19.97 19.96
CA THR A 49 -13.98 18.80 20.81
C THR A 49 -14.01 17.55 19.93
N GLY A 50 -12.90 16.82 19.90
CA GLY A 50 -12.72 15.72 18.95
C GLY A 50 -12.88 16.18 17.51
N ARG A 51 -13.89 15.67 16.81
CA ARG A 51 -14.20 16.06 15.43
C ARG A 51 -15.20 17.22 15.31
N PHE A 52 -15.78 17.70 16.40
CA PHE A 52 -16.85 18.69 16.39
C PHE A 52 -16.33 20.09 16.66
N VAL A 53 -16.88 21.07 15.95
CA VAL A 53 -16.74 22.49 16.26
C VAL A 53 -18.13 23.01 16.63
N THR A 54 -18.25 23.61 17.82
CA THR A 54 -19.50 24.15 18.33
C THR A 54 -19.32 25.61 18.78
N ALA A 55 -20.38 26.41 18.68
CA ALA A 55 -20.40 27.75 19.22
C ALA A 55 -21.78 28.07 19.82
N ALA A 56 -21.81 28.90 20.88
CA ALA A 56 -23.05 29.32 21.55
C ALA A 56 -23.97 30.13 20.63
N GLN A 57 -23.41 30.91 19.72
CA GLN A 57 -24.14 31.68 18.72
C GLN A 57 -23.93 31.12 17.32
N PRO A 58 -24.95 31.20 16.44
CA PRO A 58 -24.77 30.83 15.04
C PRO A 58 -23.70 31.68 14.37
N PHE A 59 -22.89 31.01 13.52
CA PHE A 59 -21.80 31.67 12.79
C PHE A 59 -21.84 31.30 11.30
N THR A 60 -21.38 32.20 10.46
CA THR A 60 -21.14 31.98 9.01
C THR A 60 -19.66 31.96 8.68
N ARG A 61 -18.80 32.32 9.62
CA ARG A 61 -17.36 32.30 9.49
C ARG A 61 -16.76 31.52 10.67
N LEU A 62 -15.71 30.74 10.37
CA LEU A 62 -14.94 30.04 11.38
C LEU A 62 -13.47 30.11 10.98
N ARG A 63 -12.65 30.66 11.88
CA ARG A 63 -11.20 30.65 11.73
C ARG A 63 -10.60 29.69 12.75
N ILE A 64 -9.72 28.81 12.24
CA ILE A 64 -8.97 27.86 13.05
C ILE A 64 -7.48 28.14 12.86
N GLN A 65 -6.75 28.16 13.94
CA GLN A 65 -5.30 28.04 13.95
C GLN A 65 -4.94 26.59 14.23
N MET A 66 -4.00 26.03 13.47
CA MET A 66 -3.53 24.67 13.63
C MET A 66 -2.02 24.60 13.47
N THR A 67 -1.43 23.56 14.04
CA THR A 67 -0.02 23.23 13.88
C THR A 67 0.14 21.92 13.12
N THR A 68 1.30 21.75 12.49
CA THR A 68 1.62 20.56 11.72
C THR A 68 1.67 19.31 12.61
N SER A 69 0.96 18.26 12.24
CA SER A 69 1.07 16.92 12.83
C SER A 69 1.47 15.92 11.76
N THR A 70 2.60 15.25 11.97
CA THR A 70 3.10 14.18 11.07
C THR A 70 2.76 12.78 11.57
N VAL A 71 1.96 12.67 12.62
CA VAL A 71 1.53 11.38 13.18
C VAL A 71 0.57 10.71 12.21
N GLN A 72 0.87 9.47 11.82
CA GLN A 72 -0.01 8.64 11.00
C GLN A 72 -1.19 8.14 11.85
N PRO A 73 -2.44 8.52 11.52
CA PRO A 73 -3.59 7.96 12.20
C PRO A 73 -3.90 6.55 11.68
N ASP A 74 -4.47 5.70 12.54
CA ASP A 74 -4.91 4.36 12.09
C ASP A 74 -6.00 4.48 11.00
N LYS A 75 -5.77 3.85 9.86
CA LYS A 75 -6.69 3.79 8.69
C LYS A 75 -7.18 5.16 8.17
N GLU A 76 -6.34 6.16 8.23
CA GLU A 76 -6.57 7.49 7.68
C GLU A 76 -5.30 7.98 6.98
N TYR A 77 -5.41 9.01 6.16
CA TYR A 77 -4.27 9.64 5.53
C TYR A 77 -3.46 10.44 6.56
N ARG A 78 -2.12 10.42 6.43
CA ARG A 78 -1.23 11.24 7.25
C ARG A 78 -1.53 12.74 7.00
N PRO A 79 -1.79 13.53 8.05
CA PRO A 79 -2.17 14.93 7.88
C PRO A 79 -1.11 15.78 7.18
N PHE A 80 0.18 15.53 7.51
CA PHE A 80 1.32 16.20 6.90
C PHE A 80 2.51 15.26 6.76
N TYR A 81 3.25 15.46 5.66
CA TYR A 81 4.62 14.96 5.52
C TYR A 81 5.56 16.15 5.49
N ARG A 82 6.76 15.97 6.04
CA ARG A 82 7.80 16.99 6.07
C ARG A 82 8.88 16.67 5.05
N TYR A 83 9.28 17.68 4.31
CA TYR A 83 10.42 17.64 3.42
C TYR A 83 11.67 18.19 4.13
N ALA A 84 12.87 17.79 3.71
CA ALA A 84 14.13 18.21 4.31
C ALA A 84 14.38 19.72 4.20
N ASP A 85 13.85 20.40 3.18
CA ASP A 85 13.89 21.87 3.01
C ASP A 85 12.89 22.63 3.89
N ARG A 86 12.18 21.92 4.80
CA ARG A 86 11.06 22.38 5.63
C ARG A 86 9.75 22.60 4.87
N GLY A 87 9.68 22.25 3.59
CA GLY A 87 8.43 22.16 2.86
C GLY A 87 7.49 21.15 3.50
N LEU A 88 6.21 21.31 3.28
CA LEU A 88 5.15 20.49 3.85
C LEU A 88 4.24 19.96 2.76
N LEU A 89 3.95 18.66 2.81
CA LEU A 89 2.89 18.06 2.04
C LEU A 89 1.67 17.92 2.96
N ALA A 90 0.60 18.62 2.66
CA ALA A 90 -0.60 18.70 3.49
C ALA A 90 -1.76 17.91 2.87
N TYR A 91 -2.38 17.03 3.65
CA TYR A 91 -3.61 16.34 3.27
C TYR A 91 -4.81 17.27 3.39
N THR A 92 -5.43 17.63 2.29
CA THR A 92 -6.54 18.58 2.27
C THR A 92 -7.86 17.99 2.81
N GLY A 93 -8.03 16.68 2.75
CA GLY A 93 -9.22 15.99 3.28
C GLY A 93 -9.43 16.20 4.79
N GLN A 94 -8.34 16.46 5.56
CA GLN A 94 -8.44 16.79 6.98
C GLN A 94 -9.31 18.03 7.25
N LEU A 95 -9.49 18.91 6.25
CA LEU A 95 -10.25 20.16 6.31
C LEU A 95 -11.73 19.97 5.95
N GLY A 96 -12.09 18.83 5.38
CA GLY A 96 -13.46 18.52 4.98
C GLY A 96 -14.42 18.55 6.16
N VAL A 97 -15.57 19.20 6.02
CA VAL A 97 -16.58 19.33 7.05
C VAL A 97 -17.92 18.80 6.59
N VAL A 98 -18.67 18.24 7.54
CA VAL A 98 -20.04 17.77 7.38
C VAL A 98 -20.98 18.63 8.22
N ARG A 99 -22.23 18.71 7.81
CA ARG A 99 -23.29 19.36 8.59
C ARG A 99 -23.42 18.64 9.94
N ALA A 100 -23.59 19.41 11.00
CA ALA A 100 -23.93 18.89 12.29
C ALA A 100 -25.11 19.69 12.85
N SER A 101 -26.10 19.00 13.40
CA SER A 101 -27.28 19.61 14.00
C SER A 101 -27.43 19.11 15.43
N CYS A 102 -27.90 19.99 16.29
CA CYS A 102 -28.20 19.70 17.67
C CYS A 102 -29.71 19.53 17.86
N ASP A 103 -30.14 18.36 18.24
CA ASP A 103 -31.56 18.04 18.39
C ASP A 103 -32.18 18.69 19.65
N THR A 104 -31.36 19.10 20.62
CA THR A 104 -31.80 19.65 21.92
C THR A 104 -31.59 21.16 22.09
N GLY A 105 -31.13 21.85 21.05
CA GLY A 105 -30.90 23.30 21.10
C GLY A 105 -29.57 23.76 21.67
N ASP A 106 -29.03 23.05 22.68
CA ASP A 106 -27.70 23.28 23.25
C ASP A 106 -26.92 21.95 23.23
N CYS A 107 -25.80 21.90 22.48
CA CYS A 107 -24.90 20.74 22.43
C CYS A 107 -23.49 21.13 22.85
N PRO A 108 -23.26 21.45 24.12
CA PRO A 108 -21.93 21.71 24.61
C PRO A 108 -21.07 20.45 24.49
N GLY A 109 -19.87 20.60 23.93
CA GLY A 109 -18.92 19.49 23.79
C GLY A 109 -19.20 18.47 22.69
N GLY A 110 -20.24 18.64 21.87
CA GLY A 110 -20.54 17.78 20.73
C GLY A 110 -21.34 16.51 21.05
N GLU A 111 -21.76 16.30 22.30
CA GLU A 111 -22.65 15.21 22.67
C GLU A 111 -24.07 15.43 22.11
N GLY A 112 -24.66 14.39 21.52
CA GLY A 112 -26.01 14.47 20.93
C GLY A 112 -26.08 15.17 19.58
N LEU A 113 -24.95 15.40 18.90
CA LEU A 113 -24.93 15.95 17.54
C LEU A 113 -25.24 14.86 16.50
N SER A 114 -26.25 15.14 15.67
CA SER A 114 -26.55 14.36 14.48
C SER A 114 -25.73 14.87 13.29
N LEU A 115 -25.17 13.94 12.49
CA LEU A 115 -24.39 14.26 11.30
C LEU A 115 -25.30 14.28 10.06
N GLY A 116 -25.17 15.32 9.27
CA GLY A 116 -25.84 15.48 7.97
C GLY A 116 -24.90 15.27 6.79
N ALA A 117 -25.27 15.83 5.64
CA ALA A 117 -24.50 15.76 4.42
C ALA A 117 -23.19 16.54 4.51
N ASP A 118 -22.25 16.14 3.67
CA ASP A 118 -21.00 16.86 3.43
C ASP A 118 -21.30 18.28 2.90
N TYR A 119 -20.37 19.19 3.20
CA TYR A 119 -20.35 20.48 2.53
C TYR A 119 -19.56 20.38 1.25
N GLU A 120 -20.20 20.68 0.14
CA GLU A 120 -19.53 20.93 -1.14
C GLU A 120 -19.00 22.37 -1.19
N GLY A 121 -17.96 22.60 -1.99
CA GLY A 121 -17.43 23.94 -2.19
C GLY A 121 -16.02 23.99 -2.76
N ALA A 122 -15.36 25.11 -2.53
CA ALA A 122 -14.01 25.38 -3.00
C ALA A 122 -13.02 25.46 -1.84
N LEU A 123 -11.82 24.96 -2.09
CA LEU A 123 -10.67 25.08 -1.21
C LEU A 123 -9.60 25.91 -1.91
N THR A 124 -9.27 27.05 -1.35
CA THR A 124 -8.14 27.88 -1.76
C THR A 124 -6.94 27.55 -0.89
N LEU A 125 -5.84 27.23 -1.52
CA LEU A 125 -4.54 26.91 -0.92
C LEU A 125 -3.63 28.12 -1.09
N LEU A 126 -3.10 28.67 -0.01
CA LEU A 126 -2.23 29.84 -0.03
C LEU A 126 -0.88 29.50 0.59
N ALA A 127 0.18 29.63 -0.21
CA ALA A 127 1.55 29.42 0.23
C ALA A 127 2.05 30.54 1.14
N GLY A 128 3.01 30.23 2.00
CA GLY A 128 3.76 31.20 2.77
C GLY A 128 4.69 32.07 1.91
N ALA A 129 5.29 33.06 2.52
CA ALA A 129 6.20 33.99 1.82
C ALA A 129 7.39 33.23 1.20
N GLY A 130 7.57 33.36 -0.10
CA GLY A 130 8.64 32.69 -0.86
C GLY A 130 8.38 31.22 -1.19
N GLU A 131 7.26 30.67 -0.76
CA GLU A 131 6.83 29.31 -1.08
C GLU A 131 5.94 29.26 -2.32
N ARG A 132 5.64 28.04 -2.74
CA ARG A 132 4.69 27.72 -3.81
C ARG A 132 3.81 26.55 -3.42
N VAL A 133 2.62 26.49 -4.00
CA VAL A 133 1.71 25.36 -3.93
C VAL A 133 1.88 24.51 -5.18
N VAL A 134 1.98 23.18 -5.02
CA VAL A 134 1.89 22.19 -6.11
C VAL A 134 0.73 21.25 -5.82
N VAL A 135 -0.22 21.17 -6.72
CA VAL A 135 -1.43 20.33 -6.59
C VAL A 135 -2.01 19.99 -7.96
N PHE A 136 -2.53 18.78 -8.13
CA PHE A 136 -3.17 18.29 -9.37
C PHE A 136 -2.36 18.51 -10.65
N GLY A 137 -1.04 18.20 -10.62
CA GLY A 137 -0.18 18.35 -11.79
C GLY A 137 -0.10 19.75 -12.38
N LYS A 138 -0.54 20.78 -11.63
CA LYS A 138 -0.47 22.17 -12.07
C LYS A 138 0.90 22.76 -11.77
N SER A 139 1.33 23.66 -12.65
CA SER A 139 2.54 24.44 -12.42
C SER A 139 2.45 25.20 -11.08
N PRO A 140 3.58 25.30 -10.36
CA PRO A 140 3.59 25.87 -9.02
C PRO A 140 3.16 27.36 -9.03
N ALA A 141 2.35 27.75 -8.06
CA ALA A 141 1.85 29.10 -7.87
C ALA A 141 1.84 29.46 -6.39
N ALA A 142 1.75 30.75 -6.05
CA ALA A 142 1.58 31.19 -4.67
C ALA A 142 0.20 30.82 -4.11
N GLU A 143 -0.78 30.65 -4.99
CA GLU A 143 -2.16 30.31 -4.66
C GLU A 143 -2.69 29.27 -5.66
N ALA A 144 -3.50 28.33 -5.17
CA ALA A 144 -4.22 27.36 -5.99
C ALA A 144 -5.64 27.16 -5.45
N SER A 145 -6.60 27.03 -6.37
CA SER A 145 -7.98 26.67 -6.00
C SER A 145 -8.31 25.28 -6.53
N VAL A 146 -8.91 24.48 -5.65
CA VAL A 146 -9.33 23.10 -5.93
C VAL A 146 -10.76 22.90 -5.43
N ALA A 147 -11.48 21.95 -6.03
CA ALA A 147 -12.77 21.52 -5.49
C ALA A 147 -12.57 20.84 -4.14
N LEU A 148 -13.44 21.11 -3.20
CA LEU A 148 -13.50 20.37 -1.95
C LEU A 148 -14.15 19.01 -2.25
N THR A 149 -13.35 17.97 -2.29
CA THR A 149 -13.81 16.59 -2.50
C THR A 149 -13.84 15.82 -1.19
N ASN A 150 -14.65 14.79 -1.15
CA ASN A 150 -14.83 13.98 0.05
C ASN A 150 -13.56 13.27 0.50
N ASP A 151 -12.72 12.85 -0.45
CA ASP A 151 -11.49 12.10 -0.16
C ASP A 151 -10.28 13.02 -0.01
N GLY A 152 -10.41 14.30 -0.39
CA GLY A 152 -9.30 15.26 -0.36
C GLY A 152 -8.22 14.94 -1.38
N THR A 153 -7.09 15.61 -1.23
CA THR A 153 -5.85 15.38 -1.99
C THR A 153 -4.67 15.82 -1.15
N TYR A 154 -3.45 15.56 -1.62
CA TYR A 154 -2.27 16.21 -1.06
C TYR A 154 -1.87 17.44 -1.87
N ALA A 155 -1.40 18.45 -1.17
CA ALA A 155 -0.80 19.64 -1.75
C ALA A 155 0.53 19.94 -1.08
N TYR A 156 1.56 20.19 -1.88
CA TYR A 156 2.87 20.61 -1.39
C TYR A 156 2.91 22.12 -1.21
N PHE A 157 3.51 22.56 -0.11
CA PHE A 157 3.81 23.95 0.23
C PHE A 157 5.30 24.04 0.58
N GLY A 158 6.05 24.78 -0.20
CA GLY A 158 7.50 24.91 0.05
C GLY A 158 8.26 25.57 -1.10
N THR A 159 9.58 25.46 -1.02
CA THR A 159 10.50 26.17 -1.94
C THR A 159 11.08 25.28 -3.02
N LEU A 160 10.94 23.94 -2.92
CA LEU A 160 11.46 23.02 -3.91
C LEU A 160 10.86 23.28 -5.30
N ALA A 161 11.71 23.31 -6.28
CA ALA A 161 11.28 23.36 -7.67
C ALA A 161 10.78 21.94 -8.06
N PRO A 162 9.55 21.81 -8.56
CA PRO A 162 9.09 20.52 -9.01
C PRO A 162 9.83 20.08 -10.28
N VAL A 163 9.97 18.76 -10.43
CA VAL A 163 10.33 18.11 -11.68
C VAL A 163 9.08 18.10 -12.55
N GLU A 164 9.12 18.79 -13.67
CA GLU A 164 8.01 18.83 -14.62
C GLU A 164 8.40 18.16 -15.93
N THR A 165 7.63 17.17 -16.34
CA THR A 165 7.80 16.41 -17.58
C THR A 165 6.52 16.49 -18.41
N ALA A 166 6.51 15.90 -19.60
CA ALA A 166 5.28 15.74 -20.38
C ALA A 166 4.26 14.87 -19.63
N SER A 167 4.72 13.87 -18.87
CA SER A 167 3.91 12.80 -18.29
C SER A 167 3.45 13.09 -16.85
N PHE A 168 4.20 13.89 -16.06
CA PHE A 168 3.86 14.15 -14.66
C PHE A 168 4.49 15.46 -14.13
N VAL A 169 4.02 15.89 -12.94
CA VAL A 169 4.66 16.90 -12.09
C VAL A 169 5.06 16.23 -10.78
N GLY A 170 6.34 16.32 -10.39
CA GLY A 170 6.86 15.69 -9.17
C GLY A 170 7.53 16.66 -8.23
N VAL A 171 7.32 16.52 -6.92
CA VAL A 171 8.12 17.18 -5.89
C VAL A 171 8.91 16.09 -5.16
N LEU A 172 10.23 16.10 -5.38
CA LEU A 172 11.16 15.14 -4.81
C LEU A 172 11.91 15.78 -3.65
N ASP A 173 12.00 15.07 -2.53
CA ASP A 173 12.66 15.58 -1.32
C ASP A 173 14.13 15.92 -1.57
N GLY A 174 14.54 17.12 -1.16
CA GLY A 174 15.92 17.58 -1.24
C GLY A 174 16.90 16.83 -0.34
N GLY A 175 16.41 16.11 0.68
CA GLY A 175 17.20 15.28 1.57
C GLY A 175 17.60 13.92 0.99
N MET A 176 17.04 13.54 -0.14
CA MET A 176 17.41 12.29 -0.82
C MET A 176 18.88 12.31 -1.26
N PRO A 177 19.61 11.17 -1.15
CA PRO A 177 20.90 11.00 -1.80
C PRO A 177 20.83 11.37 -3.29
N ASP A 178 21.86 12.01 -3.81
CA ASP A 178 21.88 12.50 -5.22
C ASP A 178 21.68 11.38 -6.23
N TRP A 179 22.26 10.20 -5.98
CA TRP A 179 22.10 9.05 -6.86
C TRP A 179 20.62 8.61 -6.93
N MET A 180 19.93 8.59 -5.79
CA MET A 180 18.52 8.19 -5.69
C MET A 180 17.61 9.20 -6.39
N ARG A 181 17.81 10.49 -6.10
CA ARG A 181 17.04 11.57 -6.75
C ARG A 181 17.24 11.57 -8.27
N SER A 182 18.49 11.40 -8.75
CA SER A 182 18.80 11.30 -10.17
C SER A 182 18.09 10.12 -10.82
N ARG A 183 18.09 8.96 -10.15
CA ARG A 183 17.43 7.75 -10.63
C ARG A 183 15.91 7.93 -10.73
N VAL A 184 15.25 8.34 -9.66
CA VAL A 184 13.81 8.57 -9.68
C VAL A 184 13.42 9.59 -10.75
N SER A 185 14.19 10.68 -10.91
CA SER A 185 13.93 11.71 -11.92
C SER A 185 14.08 11.20 -13.35
N SER A 186 14.97 10.21 -13.60
CA SER A 186 15.16 9.61 -14.92
C SER A 186 14.17 8.48 -15.21
N ASP A 187 13.83 7.67 -14.22
CA ASP A 187 13.10 6.43 -14.42
C ASP A 187 11.58 6.64 -14.40
N LEU A 188 11.08 7.53 -13.52
CA LEU A 188 9.65 7.88 -13.51
C LEU A 188 9.09 8.25 -14.88
N PRO A 189 9.69 9.19 -15.66
CA PRO A 189 9.18 9.51 -17.00
C PRO A 189 9.12 8.30 -17.92
N ARG A 190 10.17 7.47 -17.91
CA ARG A 190 10.27 6.27 -18.76
C ARG A 190 9.20 5.25 -18.41
N LEU A 191 8.92 5.07 -17.13
CA LEU A 191 7.86 4.16 -16.64
C LEU A 191 6.48 4.67 -17.06
N PHE A 192 6.19 5.95 -16.83
CA PHE A 192 4.93 6.57 -17.26
C PHE A 192 4.73 6.49 -18.76
N ASP A 193 5.75 6.80 -19.54
CA ASP A 193 5.68 6.75 -21.00
C ASP A 193 5.42 5.32 -21.51
N LEU A 194 6.03 4.31 -20.88
CA LEU A 194 5.79 2.92 -21.25
C LEU A 194 4.36 2.49 -20.87
N TYR A 195 3.90 2.79 -19.65
CA TYR A 195 2.53 2.48 -19.27
C TYR A 195 1.51 3.20 -20.17
N ALA A 196 1.73 4.48 -20.47
CA ALA A 196 0.87 5.24 -21.39
C ALA A 196 0.85 4.66 -22.80
N ALA A 197 1.99 4.20 -23.31
CA ALA A 197 2.09 3.53 -24.61
C ALA A 197 1.32 2.20 -24.64
N ARG A 198 1.24 1.50 -23.49
CA ARG A 198 0.57 0.19 -23.36
C ARG A 198 -0.91 0.29 -23.06
N PHE A 199 -1.31 1.21 -22.18
CA PHE A 199 -2.68 1.30 -21.66
C PHE A 199 -3.46 2.52 -22.17
N GLY A 200 -2.79 3.45 -22.84
CA GLY A 200 -3.33 4.75 -23.21
C GLY A 200 -2.89 5.85 -22.23
N ALA A 201 -2.97 7.09 -22.70
CA ALA A 201 -2.67 8.24 -21.86
C ALA A 201 -3.67 8.34 -20.71
N LEU A 202 -3.21 8.84 -19.57
CA LEU A 202 -4.09 9.17 -18.46
C LEU A 202 -4.95 10.38 -18.81
N ASP A 203 -6.17 10.40 -18.30
CA ASP A 203 -7.06 11.54 -18.40
C ASP A 203 -6.48 12.76 -17.62
N ALA A 204 -6.99 13.94 -17.87
CA ALA A 204 -6.61 15.11 -17.06
C ALA A 204 -7.18 14.98 -15.61
N PRO A 205 -6.46 15.46 -14.59
CA PRO A 205 -5.23 16.27 -14.62
C PRO A 205 -3.97 15.43 -14.81
N LYS A 206 -2.87 16.12 -15.21
CA LYS A 206 -1.52 15.51 -15.28
C LYS A 206 -1.18 14.87 -13.92
N PRO A 207 -0.63 13.65 -13.89
CA PRO A 207 -0.22 12.97 -12.67
C PRO A 207 0.68 13.83 -11.78
N THR A 208 0.45 13.74 -10.47
CA THR A 208 1.29 14.39 -9.46
C THR A 208 1.99 13.33 -8.63
N VAL A 209 3.30 13.46 -8.45
CA VAL A 209 4.11 12.55 -7.63
C VAL A 209 4.75 13.35 -6.50
N PHE A 210 4.46 13.00 -5.27
CA PHE A 210 5.11 13.54 -4.08
C PHE A 210 5.99 12.46 -3.46
N LEU A 211 7.28 12.73 -3.36
CA LEU A 211 8.23 11.81 -2.76
C LEU A 211 8.90 12.49 -1.56
N THR A 212 8.66 11.94 -0.37
CA THR A 212 9.30 12.32 0.88
C THR A 212 10.40 11.34 1.24
N PHE A 213 11.41 11.82 1.95
CA PHE A 213 12.57 11.04 2.34
C PHE A 213 13.00 11.34 3.76
N ALA A 214 13.28 10.30 4.54
CA ALA A 214 13.92 10.43 5.84
C ALA A 214 15.00 9.35 6.02
N ALA A 215 16.19 9.79 6.44
CA ALA A 215 17.18 8.86 6.96
C ALA A 215 16.81 8.52 8.40
N ARG A 216 16.81 7.23 8.74
CA ARG A 216 16.52 6.73 10.09
C ARG A 216 17.73 6.05 10.71
N ASP A 217 17.74 6.01 12.04
CA ASP A 217 18.76 5.26 12.79
C ASP A 217 18.50 3.75 12.72
N HIS A 218 17.23 3.35 12.64
CA HIS A 218 16.80 1.95 12.59
C HIS A 218 15.52 1.79 11.76
N GLY A 219 15.48 0.71 10.99
CA GLY A 219 14.32 0.28 10.20
C GLY A 219 14.24 0.89 8.81
N VAL A 220 13.55 0.17 7.94
CA VAL A 220 13.26 0.59 6.57
C VAL A 220 11.75 0.58 6.40
N SER A 221 11.21 1.68 5.88
CA SER A 221 9.82 1.76 5.45
C SER A 221 9.79 2.32 4.03
N LEU A 222 9.17 1.60 3.14
CA LEU A 222 8.92 2.01 1.77
C LEU A 222 7.40 2.04 1.61
N GLY A 223 6.82 3.22 1.68
CA GLY A 223 5.38 3.41 1.58
C GLY A 223 5.00 4.14 0.31
N GLY A 224 3.85 3.78 -0.23
CA GLY A 224 3.23 4.50 -1.32
C GLY A 224 1.72 4.54 -1.15
N GLY A 225 1.06 5.31 -1.99
CA GLY A 225 -0.38 5.36 -2.02
C GLY A 225 -0.90 6.28 -3.11
N VAL A 226 -2.00 5.85 -3.72
CA VAL A 226 -2.67 6.60 -4.78
C VAL A 226 -3.90 7.30 -4.24
N LEU A 227 -4.02 8.60 -4.56
CA LEU A 227 -5.24 9.36 -4.34
C LEU A 227 -5.78 9.84 -5.68
N ARG A 228 -7.09 9.74 -5.83
CA ARG A 228 -7.76 10.24 -7.03
C ARG A 228 -7.94 11.76 -6.97
N PRO A 229 -7.87 12.45 -8.11
CA PRO A 229 -7.40 11.94 -9.40
C PRO A 229 -5.87 12.08 -9.53
N HIS A 230 -5.23 11.04 -10.02
CA HIS A 230 -3.85 11.01 -10.52
C HIS A 230 -2.79 11.60 -9.57
N LEU A 231 -2.81 11.19 -8.30
CA LEU A 231 -1.80 11.56 -7.33
C LEU A 231 -1.22 10.32 -6.67
N VAL A 232 0.10 10.25 -6.60
CA VAL A 232 0.84 9.26 -5.84
C VAL A 232 1.70 9.96 -4.79
N THR A 233 1.70 9.43 -3.58
CA THR A 233 2.69 9.74 -2.54
C THR A 233 3.63 8.57 -2.39
N LEU A 234 4.93 8.85 -2.30
CA LEU A 234 5.98 7.90 -1.98
C LEU A 234 6.69 8.39 -0.72
N ASP A 235 6.80 7.54 0.29
CA ASP A 235 7.46 7.86 1.55
C ASP A 235 8.60 6.87 1.78
N LEU A 236 9.83 7.35 1.68
CA LEU A 236 11.03 6.54 1.80
C LEU A 236 11.71 6.84 3.13
N GLU A 237 11.70 5.88 4.03
CA GLU A 237 12.40 5.95 5.30
C GLU A 237 13.47 4.84 5.33
N LEU A 238 14.74 5.21 5.19
CA LEU A 238 15.85 4.28 4.97
C LEU A 238 16.92 4.41 6.03
N GLU A 239 17.58 3.30 6.39
CA GLU A 239 18.69 3.24 7.33
C GLU A 239 19.98 2.67 6.73
N GLY A 240 21.13 3.03 7.30
CA GLY A 240 22.43 2.39 7.11
C GLY A 240 22.76 2.10 5.64
N ALA A 241 23.04 0.85 5.32
CA ALA A 241 23.44 0.40 3.98
C ALA A 241 22.36 0.59 2.90
N ARG A 242 21.10 0.86 3.29
CA ARG A 242 20.01 1.20 2.32
C ARG A 242 20.13 2.63 1.80
N LEU A 243 21.00 3.45 2.39
CA LEU A 243 21.36 4.78 1.86
C LEU A 243 22.44 4.69 0.78
N ASP A 244 23.13 3.55 0.71
CA ASP A 244 24.22 3.33 -0.25
C ASP A 244 23.66 2.98 -1.63
N ASP A 245 24.39 3.38 -2.66
CA ASP A 245 24.09 3.11 -4.05
C ASP A 245 24.43 1.66 -4.43
N THR A 246 23.65 0.71 -3.92
CA THR A 246 23.80 -0.71 -4.21
C THR A 246 22.80 -1.17 -5.26
N THR A 247 23.09 -2.28 -5.95
CA THR A 247 22.16 -2.90 -6.90
C THR A 247 20.83 -3.24 -6.25
N ARG A 248 20.86 -3.73 -4.99
CA ARG A 248 19.66 -4.09 -4.23
C ARG A 248 18.81 -2.86 -3.92
N THR A 249 19.41 -1.81 -3.35
CA THR A 249 18.67 -0.58 -3.01
C THR A 249 18.06 0.08 -4.25
N ARG A 250 18.81 0.07 -5.36
CA ARG A 250 18.27 0.56 -6.64
C ARG A 250 17.04 -0.22 -7.07
N LEU A 251 17.11 -1.54 -7.00
CA LEU A 251 16.00 -2.41 -7.42
C LEU A 251 14.77 -2.26 -6.53
N ASP A 252 14.95 -2.13 -5.21
CA ASP A 252 13.84 -1.90 -4.27
C ASP A 252 13.10 -0.61 -4.60
N ILE A 253 13.85 0.48 -4.87
CA ILE A 253 13.27 1.77 -5.27
C ILE A 253 12.56 1.67 -6.63
N ASP A 254 13.18 1.03 -7.62
CA ASP A 254 12.59 0.86 -8.94
C ASP A 254 11.30 0.06 -8.88
N ARG A 255 11.25 -1.00 -8.07
CA ARG A 255 10.06 -1.82 -7.85
C ARG A 255 8.94 -1.00 -7.23
N LEU A 256 9.22 -0.25 -6.15
CA LEU A 256 8.24 0.63 -5.53
C LEU A 256 7.70 1.65 -6.52
N VAL A 257 8.59 2.37 -7.20
CA VAL A 257 8.19 3.41 -8.16
C VAL A 257 7.39 2.84 -9.32
N ALA A 258 7.76 1.66 -9.84
CA ALA A 258 7.04 1.00 -10.92
C ALA A 258 5.68 0.46 -10.47
N HIS A 259 5.57 -0.05 -9.24
CA HIS A 259 4.34 -0.52 -8.62
C HIS A 259 3.35 0.64 -8.46
N GLU A 260 3.76 1.71 -7.79
CA GLU A 260 2.90 2.87 -7.56
C GLU A 260 2.52 3.58 -8.87
N ALA A 261 3.41 3.57 -9.87
CA ALA A 261 3.08 4.06 -11.20
C ALA A 261 2.01 3.21 -11.89
N ALA A 262 1.98 1.89 -11.69
CA ALA A 262 0.94 1.02 -12.25
C ALA A 262 -0.45 1.38 -11.72
N HIS A 263 -0.55 1.82 -10.46
CA HIS A 263 -1.82 2.19 -9.84
C HIS A 263 -2.53 3.36 -10.51
N PHE A 264 -1.84 4.22 -11.26
CA PHE A 264 -2.50 5.23 -12.08
C PHE A 264 -3.44 4.62 -13.12
N TRP A 265 -3.13 3.42 -13.60
CA TRP A 265 -3.97 2.71 -14.55
C TRP A 265 -4.90 1.70 -13.87
N ASN A 266 -4.40 0.85 -12.97
CA ASN A 266 -5.20 -0.26 -12.43
C ASN A 266 -6.00 0.06 -11.15
N ALA A 267 -5.84 1.25 -10.57
CA ALA A 267 -6.58 1.66 -9.38
C ALA A 267 -7.25 3.02 -9.51
N ASP A 268 -6.69 3.94 -10.29
CA ASP A 268 -7.20 5.29 -10.47
C ASP A 268 -8.03 5.45 -11.75
N GLN A 269 -7.43 5.28 -12.93
CA GLN A 269 -8.16 5.40 -14.21
C GLN A 269 -9.14 4.24 -14.42
N HIS A 270 -8.75 3.02 -14.07
CA HIS A 270 -9.58 1.83 -14.11
C HIS A 270 -9.83 1.32 -12.69
N VAL A 271 -11.02 1.56 -12.17
CA VAL A 271 -11.35 1.28 -10.78
C VAL A 271 -11.70 -0.18 -10.61
N ARG A 272 -11.05 -0.84 -9.64
CA ARG A 272 -11.48 -2.16 -9.22
C ARG A 272 -12.86 -2.08 -8.52
N GLY A 273 -13.76 -2.96 -8.92
CA GLY A 273 -15.02 -3.26 -8.24
C GLY A 273 -14.91 -4.50 -7.36
N GLY A 274 -16.00 -4.89 -6.74
CA GLY A 274 -16.07 -6.09 -5.93
C GLY A 274 -15.72 -5.90 -4.45
N ASP A 275 -15.56 -7.02 -3.75
CA ASP A 275 -15.33 -7.06 -2.32
C ASP A 275 -13.85 -6.80 -1.94
N PRO A 276 -13.57 -6.64 -0.64
CA PRO A 276 -12.19 -6.48 -0.15
C PRO A 276 -11.25 -7.63 -0.51
N GLY A 277 -11.75 -8.85 -0.67
CA GLY A 277 -10.97 -10.03 -1.06
C GLY A 277 -10.37 -9.96 -2.46
N GLY A 278 -10.83 -9.02 -3.30
CA GLY A 278 -10.32 -8.79 -4.65
C GLY A 278 -9.01 -8.01 -4.74
N GLY A 279 -8.39 -7.60 -3.63
CA GLY A 279 -7.14 -6.81 -3.61
C GLY A 279 -5.97 -7.44 -4.38
N TRP A 280 -6.00 -8.75 -4.65
CA TRP A 280 -5.01 -9.40 -5.50
C TRP A 280 -5.00 -8.91 -6.95
N LEU A 281 -6.10 -8.31 -7.42
CA LEU A 281 -6.22 -7.75 -8.78
C LEU A 281 -5.48 -6.42 -8.89
N ASP A 282 -5.66 -5.51 -7.93
CA ASP A 282 -5.01 -4.21 -7.95
C ASP A 282 -3.56 -4.29 -7.44
N GLU A 283 -3.32 -4.81 -6.26
CA GLU A 283 -1.97 -4.90 -5.67
C GLU A 283 -1.08 -5.91 -6.41
N GLY A 284 -1.56 -7.13 -6.57
CA GLY A 284 -0.80 -8.16 -7.29
C GLY A 284 -0.71 -7.89 -8.80
N GLY A 285 -1.72 -7.23 -9.38
CA GLY A 285 -1.66 -6.73 -10.75
C GLY A 285 -0.59 -5.66 -10.91
N ALA A 286 -0.48 -4.72 -9.95
CA ALA A 286 0.57 -3.69 -9.94
C ALA A 286 1.96 -4.29 -9.81
N ASP A 287 2.17 -5.29 -8.93
CA ASP A 287 3.45 -6.02 -8.81
C ASP A 287 3.84 -6.71 -10.11
N ALA A 288 2.91 -7.40 -10.77
CA ALA A 288 3.16 -8.05 -12.04
C ALA A 288 3.52 -7.05 -13.15
N LEU A 289 2.79 -5.94 -13.22
CA LEU A 289 3.04 -4.87 -14.17
C LEU A 289 4.37 -4.16 -13.89
N ALA A 290 4.71 -3.95 -12.62
CA ALA A 290 6.01 -3.41 -12.21
C ALA A 290 7.18 -4.31 -12.66
N ALA A 291 7.12 -5.60 -12.35
CA ALA A 291 8.14 -6.53 -12.80
C ALA A 291 8.27 -6.53 -14.34
N ARG A 292 7.14 -6.51 -15.05
CA ARG A 292 7.12 -6.52 -16.52
C ARG A 292 7.66 -5.23 -17.13
N VAL A 293 7.32 -4.06 -16.57
CA VAL A 293 7.84 -2.77 -17.07
C VAL A 293 9.33 -2.63 -16.79
N LEU A 294 9.81 -3.08 -15.64
CA LEU A 294 11.24 -3.08 -15.31
C LEU A 294 12.04 -4.00 -16.22
N HIS A 295 11.48 -5.14 -16.60
CA HIS A 295 12.06 -6.01 -17.60
C HIS A 295 12.06 -5.36 -18.99
N ALA A 296 10.95 -4.80 -19.43
CA ALA A 296 10.84 -4.13 -20.73
C ALA A 296 11.76 -2.89 -20.88
N THR A 297 12.09 -2.23 -19.77
CA THR A 297 13.05 -1.09 -19.74
C THR A 297 14.50 -1.51 -19.55
N GLY A 298 14.77 -2.82 -19.38
CA GLY A 298 16.12 -3.36 -19.18
C GLY A 298 16.70 -3.14 -17.77
N VAL A 299 15.88 -2.72 -16.79
CA VAL A 299 16.26 -2.66 -15.38
C VAL A 299 16.43 -4.07 -14.83
N LEU A 300 15.50 -4.97 -15.16
CA LEU A 300 15.65 -6.41 -14.94
C LEU A 300 16.06 -7.08 -16.25
N ASP A 301 17.14 -7.85 -16.19
CA ASP A 301 17.44 -8.80 -17.26
C ASP A 301 16.53 -10.05 -17.16
N ASP A 302 16.62 -10.94 -18.13
CA ASP A 302 15.82 -12.16 -18.18
C ASP A 302 15.98 -13.04 -16.94
N ALA A 303 17.19 -13.10 -16.35
CA ALA A 303 17.46 -13.92 -15.18
C ALA A 303 16.84 -13.30 -13.93
N ALA A 304 17.04 -12.00 -13.72
CA ALA A 304 16.46 -11.26 -12.60
C ALA A 304 14.93 -11.22 -12.68
N TYR A 305 14.36 -11.04 -13.88
CA TYR A 305 12.92 -11.10 -14.08
C TYR A 305 12.34 -12.48 -13.70
N ARG A 306 12.97 -13.58 -14.18
CA ARG A 306 12.54 -14.93 -13.79
C ARG A 306 12.70 -15.18 -12.30
N ALA A 307 13.77 -14.69 -11.67
CA ALA A 307 13.97 -14.80 -10.22
C ALA A 307 12.83 -14.11 -9.46
N THR A 308 12.51 -12.86 -9.80
CA THR A 308 11.39 -12.12 -9.20
C THR A 308 10.05 -12.87 -9.29
N LEU A 309 9.75 -13.45 -10.45
CA LEU A 309 8.52 -14.24 -10.63
C LEU A 309 8.56 -15.57 -9.87
N SER A 310 9.73 -16.20 -9.75
CA SER A 310 9.93 -17.43 -8.99
C SER A 310 9.71 -17.20 -7.50
N GLU A 311 10.23 -16.09 -6.97
CA GLU A 311 10.04 -15.66 -5.59
C GLU A 311 8.55 -15.43 -5.32
N ALA A 312 7.87 -14.63 -6.14
CA ALA A 312 6.45 -14.34 -5.97
C ALA A 312 5.61 -15.62 -5.99
N ALA A 313 5.86 -16.53 -6.93
CA ALA A 313 5.10 -17.78 -7.04
C ALA A 313 5.38 -18.76 -5.87
N SER A 314 6.62 -18.83 -5.41
CA SER A 314 6.99 -19.67 -4.25
C SER A 314 6.43 -19.10 -2.95
N GLU A 315 6.48 -17.78 -2.78
CA GLU A 315 5.90 -17.08 -1.63
C GLU A 315 4.36 -17.20 -1.62
N CYS A 316 3.70 -17.09 -2.79
CA CYS A 316 2.26 -17.33 -2.89
C CYS A 316 1.89 -18.76 -2.43
N ALA A 317 2.63 -19.78 -2.86
CA ALA A 317 2.41 -21.15 -2.41
C ALA A 317 2.50 -21.27 -0.88
N LEU A 318 3.43 -20.55 -0.28
CA LEU A 318 3.65 -20.55 1.15
C LEU A 318 2.51 -19.87 1.92
N TRP A 319 2.06 -18.68 1.48
CA TRP A 319 0.90 -18.00 2.08
C TRP A 319 -0.38 -18.84 2.01
N LEU A 320 -0.62 -19.53 0.91
CA LEU A 320 -1.77 -20.42 0.75
C LEU A 320 -1.63 -21.70 1.58
N SER A 321 -0.43 -22.06 2.06
CA SER A 321 -0.18 -23.24 2.90
C SER A 321 -0.82 -23.16 4.28
N GLY A 322 -1.15 -21.96 4.78
CA GLY A 322 -1.93 -21.76 5.98
C GLY A 322 -3.39 -22.27 5.88
N GLY A 323 -3.79 -22.77 4.72
CA GLY A 323 -5.08 -23.42 4.51
C GLY A 323 -6.26 -22.45 4.37
N GLU A 324 -5.99 -21.17 4.13
CA GLU A 324 -7.00 -20.17 3.82
C GLU A 324 -7.00 -19.89 2.30
N PRO A 325 -8.14 -19.62 1.68
CA PRO A 325 -8.18 -19.17 0.28
C PRO A 325 -7.63 -17.75 0.16
N LEU A 326 -7.20 -17.36 -1.04
CA LEU A 326 -6.66 -16.02 -1.29
C LEU A 326 -7.65 -14.90 -0.90
N THR A 327 -8.94 -15.10 -1.09
CA THR A 327 -9.99 -14.15 -0.67
C THR A 327 -10.03 -13.89 0.85
N ALA A 328 -9.46 -14.77 1.67
CA ALA A 328 -9.35 -14.58 3.12
C ALA A 328 -8.10 -13.76 3.53
N ALA A 329 -7.20 -13.42 2.61
CA ALA A 329 -5.97 -12.67 2.87
C ALA A 329 -6.19 -11.18 3.25
N THR A 330 -7.44 -10.75 3.44
CA THR A 330 -7.80 -9.42 3.95
C THR A 330 -7.55 -9.24 5.44
N ARG A 331 -7.15 -10.29 6.15
CA ARG A 331 -6.78 -10.22 7.56
C ARG A 331 -5.51 -9.37 7.74
N PRO A 332 -5.40 -8.62 8.87
CA PRO A 332 -4.15 -7.94 9.21
C PRO A 332 -2.95 -8.90 9.11
N GLY A 333 -1.86 -8.45 8.51
CA GLY A 333 -0.64 -9.24 8.33
C GLY A 333 -0.62 -10.23 7.16
N HIS A 334 -1.75 -10.46 6.49
CA HIS A 334 -1.84 -11.38 5.34
C HIS A 334 -1.92 -10.65 3.98
N ALA A 335 -1.89 -9.33 3.97
CA ALA A 335 -1.99 -8.52 2.75
C ALA A 335 -0.93 -8.90 1.71
N ARG A 336 0.28 -9.30 2.12
CA ARG A 336 1.36 -9.75 1.25
C ARG A 336 0.92 -10.88 0.30
N ALA A 337 0.03 -11.76 0.73
CA ALA A 337 -0.54 -12.80 -0.13
C ALA A 337 -1.26 -12.23 -1.35
N LEU A 338 -1.92 -11.06 -1.23
CA LEU A 338 -2.61 -10.40 -2.34
C LEU A 338 -1.61 -9.99 -3.42
N TYR A 339 -0.46 -9.45 -3.02
CA TYR A 339 0.63 -9.03 -3.91
C TYR A 339 1.22 -10.22 -4.67
N VAL A 340 1.79 -11.16 -3.95
CA VAL A 340 2.54 -12.27 -4.58
C VAL A 340 1.64 -13.26 -5.32
N CYS A 341 0.44 -13.54 -4.80
CA CYS A 341 -0.48 -14.43 -5.50
C CYS A 341 -1.11 -13.74 -6.71
N GLY A 342 -1.49 -12.45 -6.61
CA GLY A 342 -2.01 -11.72 -7.75
C GLY A 342 -0.98 -11.55 -8.87
N SER A 343 0.29 -11.31 -8.51
CA SER A 343 1.41 -11.32 -9.46
C SER A 343 1.56 -12.70 -10.15
N THR A 344 1.47 -13.79 -9.37
CA THR A 344 1.54 -15.16 -9.92
C THR A 344 0.34 -15.48 -10.83
N LEU A 345 -0.88 -15.07 -10.46
CA LEU A 345 -2.07 -15.26 -11.29
C LEU A 345 -2.00 -14.43 -12.57
N SER A 346 -1.39 -13.24 -12.52
CA SER A 346 -1.10 -12.42 -13.70
C SER A 346 -0.09 -13.09 -14.63
N LEU A 347 0.92 -13.79 -14.09
CA LEU A 347 1.84 -14.61 -14.89
C LEU A 347 1.11 -15.81 -15.55
N VAL A 348 0.19 -16.46 -14.85
CA VAL A 348 -0.67 -17.49 -15.45
C VAL A 348 -1.47 -16.91 -16.61
N ALA A 349 -2.01 -15.70 -16.45
CA ALA A 349 -2.76 -15.03 -17.52
C ALA A 349 -1.85 -14.66 -18.71
N GLU A 350 -0.65 -14.13 -18.47
CA GLU A 350 0.31 -13.85 -19.54
C GLU A 350 0.66 -15.09 -20.33
N GLY A 351 1.00 -16.20 -19.67
CA GLY A 351 1.28 -17.47 -20.34
C GLY A 351 0.09 -17.98 -21.16
N ALA A 352 -1.14 -17.80 -20.66
CA ALA A 352 -2.35 -18.21 -21.36
C ALA A 352 -2.56 -17.41 -22.66
N VAL A 353 -2.37 -16.09 -22.64
CA VAL A 353 -2.59 -15.26 -23.84
C VAL A 353 -1.47 -15.43 -24.88
N ARG A 354 -0.27 -15.74 -24.45
CA ARG A 354 0.88 -15.97 -25.35
C ARG A 354 0.80 -17.29 -26.14
N ARG A 355 0.08 -18.28 -25.63
CA ARG A 355 -0.05 -19.56 -26.33
C ARG A 355 -0.70 -19.43 -27.72
N PRO A 356 -1.85 -18.76 -27.88
CA PRO A 356 -2.44 -18.54 -29.20
C PRO A 356 -1.79 -17.39 -29.97
N ASP A 357 -1.24 -16.39 -29.27
CA ASP A 357 -0.59 -15.21 -29.87
C ASP A 357 0.77 -14.95 -29.19
N PRO A 358 1.88 -15.41 -29.77
CA PRO A 358 3.21 -15.17 -29.22
C PRO A 358 3.60 -13.70 -29.07
N GLY A 359 2.92 -12.80 -29.77
CA GLY A 359 3.12 -11.34 -29.67
C GLY A 359 2.37 -10.70 -28.49
N ALA A 360 1.40 -11.43 -27.90
CA ALA A 360 0.69 -10.93 -26.73
C ALA A 360 1.57 -11.01 -25.49
N ASP A 361 1.34 -10.12 -24.54
CA ASP A 361 2.04 -10.04 -23.27
C ASP A 361 1.10 -9.68 -22.12
N LEU A 362 1.65 -9.48 -20.93
CA LEU A 362 0.90 -9.08 -19.75
C LEU A 362 0.12 -7.76 -19.95
N PHE A 363 0.70 -6.80 -20.67
CA PHE A 363 0.02 -5.53 -20.98
C PHE A 363 -1.19 -5.75 -21.88
N THR A 364 -1.07 -6.67 -22.86
CA THR A 364 -2.20 -7.07 -23.74
C THR A 364 -3.35 -7.62 -22.91
N PHE A 365 -3.06 -8.48 -21.94
CA PHE A 365 -4.06 -9.05 -21.05
C PHE A 365 -4.74 -7.99 -20.18
N TRP A 366 -3.96 -7.20 -19.45
CA TRP A 366 -4.52 -6.18 -18.54
C TRP A 366 -5.27 -5.08 -19.28
N ARG A 367 -4.80 -4.68 -20.48
CA ARG A 367 -5.54 -3.75 -21.33
C ARG A 367 -6.94 -4.28 -21.65
N ALA A 368 -7.04 -5.56 -22.00
CA ALA A 368 -8.33 -6.17 -22.27
C ALA A 368 -9.21 -6.23 -21.01
N VAL A 369 -8.64 -6.49 -19.82
CA VAL A 369 -9.37 -6.42 -18.55
C VAL A 369 -9.92 -5.01 -18.31
N PHE A 370 -9.12 -3.97 -18.53
CA PHE A 370 -9.54 -2.59 -18.35
C PHE A 370 -10.61 -2.17 -19.37
N ASP A 371 -10.49 -2.61 -20.61
CA ASP A 371 -11.47 -2.28 -21.67
C ASP A 371 -12.84 -2.95 -21.45
N GLU A 372 -12.86 -4.21 -21.00
CA GLU A 372 -14.08 -4.94 -20.69
C GLU A 372 -14.68 -4.55 -19.35
N GLY A 373 -13.86 -4.17 -18.38
CA GLY A 373 -14.27 -3.83 -17.03
C GLY A 373 -14.76 -2.41 -16.82
N LYS A 374 -15.18 -1.71 -17.88
CA LYS A 374 -15.70 -0.34 -17.73
C LYS A 374 -17.13 -0.33 -17.21
N PRO A 375 -17.48 0.48 -16.18
CA PRO A 375 -16.63 1.48 -15.49
C PRO A 375 -15.78 0.91 -14.35
N ARG A 376 -15.91 -0.36 -14.04
CA ARG A 376 -15.17 -1.05 -12.96
C ARG A 376 -14.86 -2.47 -13.36
N TYR A 377 -13.61 -2.91 -13.20
CA TYR A 377 -13.22 -4.30 -13.42
C TYR A 377 -13.24 -5.08 -12.09
N ASP A 378 -13.39 -6.39 -12.16
CA ASP A 378 -13.42 -7.30 -11.03
C ASP A 378 -12.85 -8.68 -11.42
N GLU A 379 -12.92 -9.65 -10.52
CA GLU A 379 -12.51 -11.03 -10.78
C GLU A 379 -13.30 -11.65 -11.94
N GLY A 380 -14.59 -11.38 -12.03
CA GLY A 380 -15.43 -11.88 -13.14
C GLY A 380 -14.89 -11.41 -14.49
N THR A 381 -14.54 -10.13 -14.59
CA THR A 381 -13.89 -9.52 -15.77
C THR A 381 -12.55 -10.19 -16.07
N PHE A 382 -11.69 -10.37 -15.05
CA PHE A 382 -10.39 -11.03 -15.20
C PHE A 382 -10.55 -12.45 -15.76
N LEU A 383 -11.44 -13.26 -15.17
CA LEU A 383 -11.70 -14.64 -15.61
C LEU A 383 -12.34 -14.73 -16.99
N GLN A 384 -13.22 -13.78 -17.34
CA GLN A 384 -13.84 -13.69 -18.67
C GLN A 384 -12.79 -13.39 -19.74
N VAL A 385 -11.92 -12.40 -19.51
CA VAL A 385 -10.82 -12.06 -20.43
C VAL A 385 -9.85 -13.21 -20.56
N LEU A 386 -9.47 -13.86 -19.44
CA LEU A 386 -8.62 -15.04 -19.44
C LEU A 386 -9.20 -16.15 -20.34
N GLY A 387 -10.47 -16.46 -20.18
CA GLY A 387 -11.16 -17.47 -21.01
C GLY A 387 -11.22 -17.10 -22.50
N ARG A 388 -11.45 -15.82 -22.81
CA ARG A 388 -11.58 -15.33 -24.17
C ARG A 388 -10.24 -15.24 -24.93
N LEU A 389 -9.18 -14.75 -24.28
CA LEU A 389 -7.90 -14.51 -24.93
C LEU A 389 -7.00 -15.76 -25.06
N GLY A 390 -7.38 -16.89 -24.50
CA GLY A 390 -6.65 -18.13 -24.75
C GLY A 390 -6.46 -19.03 -23.55
N GLY A 391 -7.09 -18.68 -22.46
CA GLY A 391 -7.15 -19.62 -21.34
C GLY A 391 -8.04 -20.80 -21.70
N ALA A 392 -7.47 -22.00 -21.76
CA ALA A 392 -8.31 -23.20 -21.78
C ALA A 392 -9.28 -23.16 -20.57
N PRO A 393 -10.48 -23.74 -20.64
CA PRO A 393 -11.41 -23.79 -19.49
C PRO A 393 -10.75 -24.30 -18.20
N ALA A 394 -9.79 -25.21 -18.32
CA ALA A 394 -9.01 -25.73 -17.20
C ALA A 394 -8.18 -24.65 -16.50
N THR A 395 -7.64 -23.66 -17.23
CA THR A 395 -6.88 -22.53 -16.66
C THR A 395 -7.80 -21.63 -15.85
N VAL A 396 -8.98 -21.28 -16.38
CA VAL A 396 -9.98 -20.48 -15.66
C VAL A 396 -10.43 -21.16 -14.36
N VAL A 397 -10.67 -22.49 -14.42
CA VAL A 397 -11.01 -23.29 -13.24
C VAL A 397 -9.85 -23.30 -12.22
N ALA A 398 -8.62 -23.46 -12.67
CA ALA A 398 -7.44 -23.50 -11.80
C ALA A 398 -7.26 -22.14 -11.06
N VAL A 399 -7.37 -21.02 -11.77
CA VAL A 399 -7.31 -19.67 -11.16
C VAL A 399 -8.42 -19.50 -10.15
N ARG A 400 -9.67 -19.80 -10.48
CA ARG A 400 -10.82 -19.68 -9.55
C ARG A 400 -10.62 -20.50 -8.29
N ARG A 401 -10.08 -21.72 -8.41
CA ARG A 401 -9.78 -22.59 -7.26
C ARG A 401 -8.70 -21.99 -6.36
N LEU A 402 -7.62 -21.46 -6.92
CA LEU A 402 -6.57 -20.80 -6.15
C LEU A 402 -7.09 -19.59 -5.37
N VAL A 403 -8.05 -18.87 -5.94
CA VAL A 403 -8.64 -17.68 -5.31
C VAL A 403 -9.63 -18.03 -4.20
N HIS A 404 -10.50 -19.04 -4.41
CA HIS A 404 -11.65 -19.29 -3.53
C HIS A 404 -11.60 -20.57 -2.72
N GLU A 405 -10.76 -21.54 -3.10
CA GLU A 405 -10.76 -22.84 -2.47
C GLU A 405 -9.47 -23.07 -1.68
N ARG A 406 -9.62 -23.70 -0.52
CA ARG A 406 -8.48 -24.22 0.22
C ARG A 406 -7.74 -25.27 -0.61
N GLN A 407 -6.42 -25.14 -0.71
CA GLN A 407 -5.57 -26.09 -1.41
C GLN A 407 -4.89 -27.04 -0.39
N GLU A 408 -4.90 -28.35 -0.66
CA GLU A 408 -4.14 -29.32 0.14
C GLU A 408 -2.64 -29.26 -0.13
N ASP A 409 -2.26 -28.91 -1.35
CA ASP A 409 -0.89 -28.72 -1.82
C ASP A 409 -0.84 -27.48 -2.73
N PRO A 410 -0.74 -26.28 -2.14
CA PRO A 410 -0.73 -25.02 -2.90
C PRO A 410 0.41 -24.93 -3.90
N ALA A 411 1.59 -25.43 -3.55
CA ALA A 411 2.75 -25.42 -4.44
C ALA A 411 2.51 -26.25 -5.70
N ARG A 412 1.86 -27.40 -5.55
CA ARG A 412 1.45 -28.22 -6.69
C ARG A 412 0.36 -27.54 -7.50
N ALA A 413 -0.67 -27.00 -6.85
CA ALA A 413 -1.78 -26.33 -7.53
C ALA A 413 -1.31 -25.15 -8.38
N LEU A 414 -0.39 -24.33 -7.85
CA LEU A 414 0.22 -23.21 -8.59
C LEU A 414 1.08 -23.70 -9.76
N ARG A 415 1.94 -24.69 -9.55
CA ARG A 415 2.76 -25.27 -10.64
C ARG A 415 1.91 -25.90 -11.73
N ASP A 416 0.80 -26.54 -11.37
CA ASP A 416 -0.12 -27.11 -12.34
C ASP A 416 -0.83 -25.99 -13.13
N ALA A 417 -1.24 -24.89 -12.50
CA ALA A 417 -1.82 -23.72 -13.17
C ALA A 417 -0.81 -23.06 -14.14
N LEU A 418 0.43 -22.87 -13.73
CA LEU A 418 1.52 -22.36 -14.57
C LEU A 418 1.78 -23.27 -15.77
N ARG A 419 1.86 -24.59 -15.53
CA ARG A 419 2.08 -25.59 -16.60
C ARG A 419 0.95 -25.59 -17.64
N LEU A 420 -0.31 -25.36 -17.24
CA LEU A 420 -1.44 -25.24 -18.17
C LEU A 420 -1.22 -24.11 -19.19
N THR A 421 -0.43 -23.11 -18.84
CA THR A 421 -0.16 -21.95 -19.70
C THR A 421 1.24 -21.99 -20.35
N GLY A 422 1.97 -23.10 -20.21
CA GLY A 422 3.28 -23.29 -20.82
C GLY A 422 4.45 -22.75 -20.00
N VAL A 423 4.20 -22.29 -18.79
CA VAL A 423 5.26 -21.88 -17.85
C VAL A 423 5.80 -23.11 -17.13
N GLU A 424 7.07 -23.42 -17.34
CA GLU A 424 7.74 -24.59 -16.74
C GLU A 424 8.40 -24.20 -15.41
N THR A 425 8.25 -25.06 -14.40
CA THR A 425 8.81 -24.86 -13.06
C THR A 425 9.67 -26.04 -12.63
N LYS A 426 10.71 -25.75 -11.84
CA LYS A 426 11.61 -26.75 -11.25
C LYS A 426 11.68 -26.55 -9.74
N ALA A 427 11.37 -27.59 -8.96
CA ALA A 427 11.57 -27.52 -7.51
C ALA A 427 13.06 -27.46 -7.16
N VAL A 428 13.43 -26.58 -6.24
CA VAL A 428 14.77 -26.45 -5.69
C VAL A 428 14.83 -27.21 -4.38
N ALA A 429 15.43 -28.40 -4.41
CA ALA A 429 15.45 -29.29 -3.25
C ALA A 429 16.55 -29.00 -2.24
N LYS A 430 17.64 -28.33 -2.64
CA LYS A 430 18.81 -28.02 -1.81
C LYS A 430 19.58 -26.84 -2.39
N GLY A 431 20.09 -25.97 -1.54
CA GLY A 431 20.93 -24.82 -1.88
C GLY A 431 20.52 -23.58 -1.07
N PRO A 432 21.31 -22.51 -1.12
CA PRO A 432 20.87 -21.24 -0.56
C PRO A 432 19.67 -20.74 -1.35
N LEU A 433 18.63 -20.34 -0.63
CA LEU A 433 17.46 -19.69 -1.20
C LEU A 433 17.74 -18.19 -1.39
N PRO A 434 16.99 -17.49 -2.25
CA PRO A 434 17.11 -16.04 -2.32
C PRO A 434 16.85 -15.41 -0.94
N GLU A 435 17.70 -14.45 -0.56
CA GLU A 435 17.62 -13.80 0.76
C GLU A 435 16.25 -13.13 0.99
N ASP A 436 15.73 -12.44 -0.02
CA ASP A 436 14.42 -11.79 0.04
C ASP A 436 13.30 -12.79 0.24
N TYR A 437 13.37 -13.96 -0.42
CA TYR A 437 12.41 -15.04 -0.22
C TYR A 437 12.45 -15.58 1.22
N GLU A 438 13.64 -15.85 1.77
CA GLU A 438 13.77 -16.38 3.14
C GLU A 438 13.27 -15.38 4.18
N GLU A 439 13.55 -14.09 4.00
CA GLU A 439 13.09 -13.03 4.89
C GLU A 439 11.55 -12.97 4.94
N HIS A 440 10.89 -12.98 3.78
CA HIS A 440 9.43 -12.95 3.71
C HIS A 440 8.78 -14.29 4.09
N ALA A 441 9.43 -15.40 3.78
CA ALA A 441 8.89 -16.74 4.02
C ALA A 441 8.75 -17.07 5.51
N SER A 442 9.59 -16.50 6.37
CA SER A 442 9.58 -16.77 7.81
C SER A 442 8.23 -16.47 8.49
N ILE A 443 7.47 -15.48 7.99
CA ILE A 443 6.15 -15.12 8.54
C ILE A 443 5.09 -16.21 8.27
N PRO A 444 4.77 -16.56 7.03
CA PRO A 444 3.79 -17.62 6.78
C PRO A 444 4.27 -19.01 7.27
N GLU A 445 5.58 -19.24 7.36
CA GLU A 445 6.11 -20.45 7.99
C GLU A 445 5.84 -20.46 9.49
N MET A 446 6.01 -19.34 10.17
CA MET A 446 5.64 -19.21 11.58
C MET A 446 4.14 -19.44 11.78
N ASP A 447 3.29 -18.82 10.97
CA ASP A 447 1.84 -19.02 11.03
C ASP A 447 1.44 -20.49 10.83
N ALA A 448 2.16 -21.20 9.95
CA ALA A 448 1.93 -22.63 9.72
C ALA A 448 2.38 -23.53 10.89
N LEU A 449 3.29 -23.04 11.73
CA LEU A 449 3.81 -23.78 12.90
C LEU A 449 3.03 -23.50 14.17
N LEU A 450 2.56 -22.26 14.38
CA LEU A 450 1.88 -21.86 15.60
C LEU A 450 0.44 -22.43 15.67
N PRO A 451 -0.12 -22.58 16.89
CA PRO A 451 -1.53 -22.92 17.02
C PRO A 451 -2.41 -21.91 16.26
N ARG A 452 -3.42 -22.40 15.55
CA ARG A 452 -4.25 -21.57 14.67
C ARG A 452 -4.83 -20.33 15.38
N ALA A 453 -5.25 -20.48 16.65
CA ALA A 453 -5.75 -19.37 17.46
C ALA A 453 -4.67 -18.30 17.68
N CYS A 454 -3.42 -18.71 17.87
CA CYS A 454 -2.28 -17.80 18.04
C CYS A 454 -1.93 -17.10 16.70
N ALA A 455 -1.75 -17.85 15.62
CA ALA A 455 -1.48 -17.31 14.30
C ALA A 455 -2.52 -16.27 13.86
N HIS A 456 -3.81 -16.52 14.14
CA HIS A 456 -4.91 -15.59 13.85
C HIS A 456 -4.95 -14.35 14.74
N ALA A 457 -4.27 -14.37 15.86
CA ALA A 457 -4.21 -13.27 16.83
C ALA A 457 -2.94 -12.45 16.71
N LEU A 458 -2.09 -12.71 15.72
CA LEU A 458 -0.92 -11.90 15.45
C LEU A 458 -1.29 -10.65 14.64
N ALA A 459 -0.74 -9.52 15.03
CA ALA A 459 -0.67 -8.31 14.23
C ALA A 459 0.76 -8.16 13.70
N TYR A 460 0.89 -7.61 12.54
CA TYR A 460 2.16 -7.48 11.85
C TYR A 460 2.40 -5.99 11.56
N ASP A 461 3.43 -5.44 12.16
CA ASP A 461 3.83 -4.06 11.99
C ASP A 461 5.12 -3.98 11.16
N GLY A 462 5.15 -3.10 10.18
CA GLY A 462 6.29 -2.85 9.29
C GLY A 462 6.09 -3.44 7.90
N ASP A 463 6.66 -2.78 6.90
CA ASP A 463 6.53 -3.17 5.49
C ASP A 463 7.72 -3.99 5.00
N VAL A 464 8.92 -3.70 5.48
CA VAL A 464 10.17 -4.38 5.11
C VAL A 464 10.68 -5.28 6.23
N GLU A 465 10.66 -4.81 7.48
CA GLU A 465 10.86 -5.65 8.65
C GLU A 465 9.52 -5.85 9.35
N VAL A 466 8.96 -7.02 9.19
CA VAL A 466 7.66 -7.36 9.76
C VAL A 466 7.84 -7.84 11.19
N ARG A 467 7.22 -7.17 12.14
CA ARG A 467 7.29 -7.55 13.57
C ARG A 467 5.98 -8.20 14.00
N PRO A 468 5.95 -9.53 14.12
CA PRO A 468 4.75 -10.22 14.59
C PRO A 468 4.51 -9.94 16.08
N SER A 469 3.39 -9.31 16.41
CA SER A 469 2.99 -9.00 17.78
C SER A 469 1.65 -9.66 18.16
N VAL A 470 1.52 -10.07 19.43
CA VAL A 470 0.27 -10.68 19.92
C VAL A 470 -0.80 -9.59 20.10
N ALA A 471 -1.86 -9.61 19.29
CA ALA A 471 -2.92 -8.62 19.33
C ALA A 471 -4.06 -8.95 20.32
N ALA A 472 -4.26 -10.25 20.64
CA ALA A 472 -5.35 -10.70 21.50
C ALA A 472 -4.82 -11.46 22.73
N GLU A 473 -5.34 -11.10 23.91
CA GLU A 473 -5.00 -11.75 25.16
C GLU A 473 -5.45 -13.22 25.18
N GLY A 474 -4.56 -14.12 25.66
CA GLY A 474 -4.86 -15.54 25.83
C GLY A 474 -4.91 -16.36 24.54
N ALA A 475 -4.73 -15.76 23.37
CA ALA A 475 -4.74 -16.46 22.10
C ALA A 475 -3.44 -17.27 21.84
N CYS A 476 -2.31 -16.77 22.31
CA CYS A 476 -1.01 -17.43 22.22
C CYS A 476 -0.63 -18.00 23.59
N PRO A 477 -0.50 -19.32 23.75
CA PRO A 477 -0.11 -19.93 25.02
C PRO A 477 1.20 -19.36 25.55
N GLY A 478 1.18 -18.80 26.77
CA GLY A 478 2.38 -18.26 27.44
C GLY A 478 2.86 -16.88 26.95
N LEU A 479 2.19 -16.26 25.99
CA LEU A 479 2.49 -14.89 25.54
C LEU A 479 1.35 -13.94 25.93
N ALA A 480 1.71 -12.72 26.29
CA ALA A 480 0.78 -11.64 26.60
C ALA A 480 0.52 -10.75 25.37
N ARG A 481 -0.60 -10.03 25.42
CA ARG A 481 -0.90 -9.00 24.42
C ARG A 481 0.24 -7.96 24.36
N GLY A 482 0.72 -7.66 23.16
CA GLY A 482 1.82 -6.72 22.90
C GLY A 482 3.21 -7.35 22.95
N ASP A 483 3.33 -8.67 23.23
CA ASP A 483 4.60 -9.35 23.06
C ASP A 483 4.92 -9.50 21.57
N VAL A 484 6.14 -9.17 21.19
CA VAL A 484 6.67 -9.27 19.83
C VAL A 484 7.47 -10.56 19.72
N ILE A 485 7.16 -11.41 18.78
CA ILE A 485 7.90 -12.64 18.51
C ILE A 485 9.17 -12.27 17.73
N ASP A 486 10.31 -12.74 18.22
CA ASP A 486 11.63 -12.46 17.68
C ASP A 486 12.25 -13.68 16.97
N THR A 487 12.10 -14.86 17.58
CA THR A 487 12.58 -16.13 16.99
C THR A 487 11.58 -17.26 17.21
N VAL A 488 11.60 -18.23 16.28
CA VAL A 488 10.93 -19.52 16.41
C VAL A 488 11.98 -20.61 16.27
N ALA A 489 12.11 -21.48 17.27
CA ALA A 489 13.18 -22.50 17.40
C ALA A 489 14.61 -21.93 17.23
N GLY A 490 14.81 -20.66 17.67
CA GLY A 490 16.06 -19.93 17.54
C GLY A 490 16.34 -19.39 16.13
N GLU A 491 15.39 -19.49 15.20
CA GLU A 491 15.45 -18.90 13.86
C GLU A 491 14.71 -17.55 13.86
N PRO A 492 15.32 -16.45 13.36
CA PRO A 492 14.70 -15.13 13.35
C PRO A 492 13.44 -15.11 12.47
N VAL A 493 12.46 -14.26 12.83
CA VAL A 493 11.20 -14.11 12.11
C VAL A 493 11.00 -12.68 11.66
N GLY A 494 10.63 -12.48 10.40
CA GLY A 494 10.14 -11.22 9.85
C GLY A 494 11.14 -10.07 9.81
N ARG A 495 12.43 -10.35 9.96
CA ARG A 495 13.47 -9.34 10.00
C ARG A 495 14.69 -9.75 9.18
N ARG A 496 15.58 -8.79 8.96
CA ARG A 496 16.85 -9.00 8.26
C ARG A 496 17.62 -10.18 8.87
N GLY A 497 18.06 -11.09 8.00
CA GLY A 497 18.71 -12.34 8.41
C GLY A 497 17.73 -13.41 8.86
N ALA A 498 16.43 -13.23 8.68
CA ALA A 498 15.46 -14.30 8.80
C ALA A 498 15.80 -15.41 7.79
N THR A 499 15.58 -16.64 8.20
CA THR A 499 15.78 -17.83 7.38
C THR A 499 14.51 -18.68 7.40
N SER A 500 14.42 -19.63 6.50
CA SER A 500 13.35 -20.64 6.55
C SER A 500 13.38 -21.40 7.87
N LEU A 501 12.20 -21.53 8.53
CA LEU A 501 12.05 -22.07 9.89
C LEU A 501 12.19 -23.61 9.94
N GLN A 502 13.26 -24.14 9.37
CA GLN A 502 13.48 -25.60 9.25
C GLN A 502 13.60 -26.29 10.61
N ARG A 503 14.25 -25.64 11.61
CA ARG A 503 14.32 -26.17 12.98
C ARG A 503 12.96 -26.17 13.66
N GLY A 504 12.15 -25.16 13.42
CA GLY A 504 10.77 -25.10 13.87
C GLY A 504 9.94 -26.27 13.35
N TYR A 505 10.03 -26.55 12.04
CA TYR A 505 9.37 -27.71 11.44
C TYR A 505 9.90 -29.04 11.98
N ALA A 506 11.20 -29.17 12.20
CA ALA A 506 11.79 -30.37 12.80
C ALA A 506 11.30 -30.60 14.22
N SER A 507 11.38 -29.57 15.08
CA SER A 507 10.90 -29.61 16.46
C SER A 507 9.42 -29.98 16.55
N CYS A 508 8.59 -29.35 15.71
CA CYS A 508 7.16 -29.64 15.69
C CYS A 508 6.84 -31.07 15.29
N ARG A 509 7.56 -31.64 14.32
CA ARG A 509 7.38 -33.05 13.93
C ARG A 509 7.79 -34.02 15.02
N GLU A 510 8.90 -33.76 15.72
CA GLU A 510 9.48 -34.64 16.71
C GLU A 510 8.82 -34.52 18.07
N HIS A 511 8.60 -33.27 18.53
CA HIS A 511 8.18 -32.99 19.92
C HIS A 511 6.76 -32.46 20.04
N ARG A 512 6.09 -32.10 18.95
CA ARG A 512 4.78 -31.44 18.94
C ARG A 512 4.76 -30.10 19.67
N THR A 513 5.92 -29.50 19.84
CA THR A 513 6.11 -28.19 20.42
C THR A 513 7.13 -27.39 19.64
N VAL A 514 7.07 -26.09 19.82
CA VAL A 514 8.04 -25.14 19.27
C VAL A 514 8.39 -24.10 20.32
N ASP A 515 9.67 -23.75 20.40
CA ASP A 515 10.15 -22.70 21.29
C ASP A 515 10.05 -21.35 20.57
N VAL A 516 9.48 -20.37 21.27
CA VAL A 516 9.32 -19.01 20.80
C VAL A 516 10.05 -18.08 21.75
N THR A 517 10.86 -17.15 21.20
CA THR A 517 11.50 -16.10 21.98
C THR A 517 10.92 -14.75 21.60
N THR A 518 10.58 -13.92 22.59
CA THR A 518 10.10 -12.57 22.34
C THR A 518 11.24 -11.57 22.24
N ALA A 519 11.01 -10.40 21.68
CA ALA A 519 11.97 -9.30 21.60
C ALA A 519 12.44 -8.81 23.00
N LYS A 520 11.67 -9.10 24.06
CA LYS A 520 12.04 -8.82 25.47
C LYS A 520 12.88 -9.95 26.09
N GLY A 521 13.18 -11.02 25.35
CA GLY A 521 13.95 -12.15 25.83
C GLY A 521 13.14 -13.21 26.61
N ALA A 522 11.83 -13.13 26.64
CA ALA A 522 11.02 -14.20 27.24
C ALA A 522 11.03 -15.43 26.32
N HIS A 523 11.22 -16.63 26.93
CA HIS A 523 11.20 -17.92 26.26
C HIS A 523 9.92 -18.66 26.59
N VAL A 524 9.19 -19.13 25.59
CA VAL A 524 7.95 -19.87 25.74
C VAL A 524 7.96 -21.09 24.86
N THR A 525 7.76 -22.28 25.44
CA THR A 525 7.49 -23.51 24.68
C THR A 525 6.00 -23.67 24.52
N MET A 526 5.50 -23.71 23.30
CA MET A 526 4.08 -23.85 23.02
C MET A 526 3.80 -25.05 22.11
N PRO A 527 2.58 -25.62 22.18
CA PRO A 527 2.17 -26.65 21.23
C PRO A 527 2.25 -26.09 19.81
N CYS A 528 2.55 -26.93 18.84
CA CYS A 528 2.53 -26.56 17.44
C CYS A 528 1.55 -27.42 16.62
N GLU A 529 1.02 -26.82 15.57
CA GLU A 529 0.12 -27.46 14.62
C GLU A 529 0.72 -27.37 13.23
N LEU A 530 1.25 -28.51 12.71
CA LEU A 530 1.68 -28.55 11.31
C LEU A 530 0.45 -28.49 10.41
N GLN A 531 0.15 -27.30 9.91
CA GLN A 531 -0.95 -27.08 8.99
C GLN A 531 -0.63 -27.55 7.57
N VAL A 532 0.64 -27.84 7.27
CA VAL A 532 1.13 -28.33 5.98
C VAL A 532 1.81 -29.68 6.13
N LYS A 533 1.62 -30.56 5.13
CA LYS A 533 2.20 -31.93 5.12
C LYS A 533 3.70 -31.97 4.84
N ALA A 534 4.25 -30.94 4.18
CA ALA A 534 5.67 -30.83 3.82
C ALA A 534 6.20 -29.44 4.13
N ALA A 535 7.50 -29.35 4.43
CA ALA A 535 8.17 -28.06 4.49
C ALA A 535 8.01 -27.32 3.14
N PRO A 536 7.80 -26.01 3.16
CA PRO A 536 7.68 -25.25 1.93
C PRO A 536 8.89 -25.47 1.03
N SER A 537 8.67 -25.59 -0.26
CA SER A 537 9.72 -25.74 -1.25
C SER A 537 9.71 -24.57 -2.20
N TYR A 538 10.85 -23.91 -2.31
CA TYR A 538 11.08 -22.94 -3.36
C TYR A 538 11.06 -23.64 -4.73
N PHE A 539 10.49 -23.00 -5.74
CA PHE A 539 10.57 -23.47 -7.11
C PHE A 539 10.94 -22.35 -8.07
N GLU A 540 11.80 -22.70 -9.02
CA GLU A 540 12.25 -21.79 -10.07
C GLU A 540 11.39 -21.92 -11.32
N LEU A 541 11.13 -20.80 -11.97
CA LEU A 541 10.63 -20.76 -13.33
C LEU A 541 11.78 -21.02 -14.30
N VAL A 542 11.73 -22.14 -15.01
CA VAL A 542 12.76 -22.54 -16.00
C VAL A 542 12.54 -21.81 -17.32
N ARG A 543 11.27 -21.63 -17.68
CA ARG A 543 10.79 -20.82 -18.80
C ARG A 543 9.61 -20.00 -18.31
N ALA A 544 9.85 -18.77 -17.92
CA ALA A 544 8.89 -17.73 -18.14
C ALA A 544 9.06 -17.39 -19.62
N SER A 545 8.02 -17.50 -20.43
CA SER A 545 8.14 -17.11 -21.84
C SER A 545 8.77 -15.74 -21.92
N PRO A 546 9.86 -15.53 -22.68
CA PRO A 546 10.58 -14.28 -22.77
C PRO A 546 9.66 -13.14 -23.23
#